data_635f1fe9d9081274c1bf10251f4e9fd5
#
_entry.id   635f1fe9d9081274c1bf10251f4e9fd5
#
_cell.length_a   1.000
_cell.length_b   1.000
_cell.length_c   1.000
_cell.angle_alpha   90.00
_cell.angle_beta   90.00
_cell.angle_gamma   90.00
#
_symmetry.space_group_name_H-M   'P 1'
#
loop_
_entity.id
_entity.type
_entity.pdbx_description
1 polymer ?
#
loop_
_entity_poly.entity_id
_entity_poly.type
_entity_poly.pdbx_seq_one_letter_code
_entity_poly.pdbx_strand_id
1 'polypeptide(L)'
;MGSEMCIRDSLGTVKPWDSIEDLDGVKIGGAGPNLPWLEYAGVIPVQSALPDGYLSLETGVYEGWLMFPSAYFSFKFHEPAPFYTQIGFGAMGGAVVVTANDKRFNKLPLEIQTIIKEVALEYEKLAAKDLDNRQIKGLENLKKSGATVRKLPEEVRQTWANSSGGFPNDMAQEANRRNMPGSEILTSYLEEVDKSGYAWPVKYNITP
;
A
#
# COMPACT_ATOMS: atom_id res chain seq x y z
N MET A 1 7.60 -12.35 14.98
CA MET A 1 7.90 -12.22 13.56
C MET A 1 6.61 -11.80 12.91
N GLY A 2 6.57 -10.59 12.57
CA GLY A 2 6.27 -10.09 11.36
C GLY A 2 5.27 -9.00 11.28
N SER A 3 5.41 -7.90 11.97
CA SER A 3 4.65 -6.67 11.70
C SER A 3 5.17 -5.90 10.47
N GLU A 4 6.14 -6.46 9.73
CA GLU A 4 6.81 -5.75 8.65
C GLU A 4 6.09 -5.81 7.29
N MET A 5 5.05 -6.63 7.16
CA MET A 5 4.28 -6.72 5.90
C MET A 5 3.46 -5.46 5.58
N CYS A 6 3.24 -4.59 6.55
CA CYS A 6 2.49 -3.34 6.36
C CYS A 6 3.34 -2.13 5.96
N ILE A 7 4.66 -2.28 5.78
CA ILE A 7 5.59 -1.17 5.48
C ILE A 7 5.65 -0.86 3.96
N ARG A 8 4.55 -1.06 3.23
CA ARG A 8 4.52 -0.75 1.78
C ARG A 8 3.94 0.62 1.47
N ASP A 9 3.40 1.26 2.46
CA ASP A 9 2.85 2.59 2.40
C ASP A 9 3.97 3.59 2.70
N SER A 10 4.54 4.11 1.65
CA SER A 10 5.58 5.12 1.76
C SER A 10 5.31 6.20 0.72
N LEU A 11 5.59 7.43 1.11
CA LEU A 11 5.38 8.60 0.29
C LEU A 11 6.72 9.24 -0.04
N GLY A 12 7.02 9.31 -1.33
CA GLY A 12 8.12 10.13 -1.80
C GLY A 12 7.63 11.49 -2.25
N THR A 13 8.32 12.55 -1.87
CA THR A 13 7.93 13.94 -2.17
C THR A 13 9.10 14.77 -2.68
N VAL A 14 8.78 15.80 -3.47
CA VAL A 14 9.76 16.76 -4.00
C VAL A 14 10.32 17.65 -2.88
N LYS A 15 9.50 17.95 -1.88
CA LYS A 15 9.87 18.76 -0.71
C LYS A 15 9.73 17.95 0.58
N PRO A 16 10.51 18.23 1.63
CA PRO A 16 10.28 17.64 2.94
C PRO A 16 8.96 18.13 3.53
N TRP A 17 8.36 17.31 4.39
CA TRP A 17 7.16 17.63 5.15
C TRP A 17 7.24 17.01 6.54
N ASP A 18 6.73 17.65 7.56
CA ASP A 18 6.87 17.22 8.96
C ASP A 18 5.52 16.95 9.64
N SER A 19 4.43 17.48 9.11
CA SER A 19 3.08 17.27 9.58
C SER A 19 2.11 16.95 8.44
N ILE A 20 0.90 16.47 8.71
CA ILE A 20 -0.10 16.23 7.67
C ILE A 20 -0.61 17.53 7.05
N GLU A 21 -0.57 18.62 7.79
CA GLU A 21 -0.93 19.95 7.31
C GLU A 21 0.00 20.45 6.19
N ASP A 22 1.25 20.00 6.20
CA ASP A 22 2.20 20.30 5.11
C ASP A 22 1.83 19.61 3.78
N LEU A 23 0.96 18.60 3.85
CA LEU A 23 0.45 17.87 2.69
C LEU A 23 -0.89 18.45 2.18
N ASP A 24 -1.49 19.41 2.88
CA ASP A 24 -2.78 19.98 2.48
C ASP A 24 -2.67 20.65 1.11
N GLY A 25 -3.53 20.25 0.18
CA GLY A 25 -3.53 20.72 -1.20
C GLY A 25 -2.38 20.23 -2.07
N VAL A 26 -1.43 19.44 -1.54
CA VAL A 26 -0.32 18.89 -2.31
C VAL A 26 -0.84 17.80 -3.26
N LYS A 27 -0.45 17.87 -4.52
CA LYS A 27 -0.80 16.85 -5.52
C LYS A 27 0.13 15.65 -5.39
N ILE A 28 -0.44 14.48 -5.15
CA ILE A 28 0.32 13.22 -5.03
C ILE A 28 -0.18 12.23 -6.07
N GLY A 29 0.75 11.75 -6.89
CA GLY A 29 0.49 10.70 -7.86
C GLY A 29 0.36 9.32 -7.21
N GLY A 30 -0.45 8.48 -7.81
CA GLY A 30 -0.65 7.11 -7.37
C GLY A 30 -1.63 6.36 -8.24
N ALA A 31 -2.01 5.16 -7.82
CA ALA A 31 -2.93 4.35 -8.58
C ALA A 31 -3.91 3.58 -7.69
N GLY A 32 -5.11 3.37 -8.22
CA GLY A 32 -6.12 2.50 -7.66
C GLY A 32 -6.62 2.91 -6.27
N PRO A 33 -6.83 1.93 -5.39
CA PRO A 33 -7.49 2.14 -4.10
C PRO A 33 -6.64 2.92 -3.07
N ASN A 34 -5.38 3.23 -3.38
CA ASN A 34 -4.51 4.03 -2.51
C ASN A 34 -4.87 5.52 -2.54
N LEU A 35 -5.53 6.00 -3.58
CA LEU A 35 -5.82 7.42 -3.76
C LEU A 35 -6.80 7.98 -2.73
N PRO A 36 -7.96 7.34 -2.45
CA PRO A 36 -8.90 7.85 -1.45
C PRO A 36 -8.29 7.94 -0.05
N TRP A 37 -7.35 7.04 0.29
CA TRP A 37 -6.68 7.06 1.57
C TRP A 37 -5.82 8.32 1.77
N LEU A 38 -5.20 8.83 0.71
CA LEU A 38 -4.39 10.05 0.75
C LEU A 38 -5.23 11.31 1.05
N GLU A 39 -6.50 11.33 0.66
CA GLU A 39 -7.40 12.47 0.89
C GLU A 39 -7.57 12.79 2.38
N TYR A 40 -7.44 11.80 3.26
CA TYR A 40 -7.52 12.00 4.71
C TYR A 40 -6.33 12.77 5.31
N ALA A 41 -5.28 12.98 4.53
CA ALA A 41 -4.17 13.87 4.88
C ALA A 41 -4.24 15.23 4.16
N GLY A 42 -5.39 15.59 3.59
CA GLY A 42 -5.55 16.83 2.83
C GLY A 42 -4.91 16.84 1.44
N VAL A 43 -4.34 15.72 1.03
CA VAL A 43 -3.69 15.55 -0.28
C VAL A 43 -4.72 15.61 -1.41
N ILE A 44 -4.33 16.19 -2.54
CA ILE A 44 -5.06 16.07 -3.81
C ILE A 44 -4.50 14.87 -4.58
N PRO A 45 -5.18 13.71 -4.57
CA PRO A 45 -4.68 12.53 -5.25
C PRO A 45 -4.84 12.63 -6.75
N VAL A 46 -3.81 12.23 -7.49
CA VAL A 46 -3.81 12.24 -8.95
C VAL A 46 -3.65 10.81 -9.48
N GLN A 47 -4.69 10.31 -10.14
CA GLN A 47 -4.61 9.01 -10.82
C GLN A 47 -3.63 9.10 -11.97
N SER A 48 -2.59 8.29 -11.94
CA SER A 48 -1.56 8.28 -12.97
C SER A 48 -1.04 6.85 -13.22
N ALA A 49 -0.61 6.60 -14.46
CA ALA A 49 0.05 5.36 -14.80
C ALA A 49 1.52 5.39 -14.35
N LEU A 50 2.03 4.26 -13.89
CA LEU A 50 3.38 4.17 -13.34
C LEU A 50 4.49 4.60 -14.30
N PRO A 51 4.43 4.29 -15.63
CA PRO A 51 5.44 4.77 -16.57
C PRO A 51 5.51 6.29 -16.72
N ASP A 52 4.42 7.00 -16.46
CA ASP A 52 4.34 8.47 -16.60
C ASP A 52 4.85 9.18 -15.34
N GLY A 53 5.06 8.44 -14.25
CA GLY A 53 5.36 8.98 -12.93
C GLY A 53 6.62 9.82 -12.86
N TYR A 54 7.70 9.35 -13.46
CA TYR A 54 8.98 10.08 -13.43
C TYR A 54 8.86 11.47 -14.08
N LEU A 55 8.38 11.52 -15.31
CA LEU A 55 8.24 12.76 -16.05
C LEU A 55 7.25 13.72 -15.37
N SER A 56 6.19 13.20 -14.83
CA SER A 56 5.18 13.99 -14.14
C SER A 56 5.70 14.59 -12.81
N LEU A 57 6.56 13.87 -12.08
CA LEU A 57 7.28 14.40 -10.93
C LEU A 57 8.28 15.48 -11.33
N GLU A 58 9.05 15.25 -12.39
CA GLU A 58 10.08 16.18 -12.88
C GLU A 58 9.47 17.48 -13.40
N THR A 59 8.31 17.41 -14.06
CA THR A 59 7.60 18.57 -14.62
C THR A 59 6.62 19.23 -13.65
N GLY A 60 6.47 18.71 -12.44
CA GLY A 60 5.61 19.30 -11.41
C GLY A 60 4.10 19.10 -11.64
N VAL A 61 3.68 18.09 -12.40
CA VAL A 61 2.26 17.72 -12.52
C VAL A 61 1.72 17.32 -11.15
N TYR A 62 2.55 16.61 -10.36
CA TYR A 62 2.36 16.37 -8.94
C TYR A 62 3.69 16.44 -8.19
N GLU A 63 3.62 16.58 -6.87
CA GLU A 63 4.78 16.86 -6.02
C GLU A 63 5.21 15.64 -5.18
N GLY A 64 4.63 14.48 -5.45
CA GLY A 64 5.01 13.24 -4.79
C GLY A 64 4.31 12.03 -5.39
N TRP A 65 4.71 10.84 -4.92
CA TRP A 65 4.15 9.57 -5.35
C TRP A 65 4.10 8.57 -4.20
N LEU A 66 2.96 7.89 -4.03
CA LEU A 66 2.79 6.81 -3.06
C LEU A 66 3.28 5.49 -3.66
N MET A 67 4.37 4.93 -3.11
CA MET A 67 4.99 3.72 -3.65
C MET A 67 5.90 3.04 -2.63
N PHE A 68 5.98 1.72 -2.69
CA PHE A 68 6.95 0.93 -1.94
C PHE A 68 8.40 1.14 -2.46
N PRO A 69 9.43 1.00 -1.59
CA PRO A 69 10.77 1.51 -1.87
C PRO A 69 11.47 0.83 -3.04
N SER A 70 11.25 -0.47 -3.28
CA SER A 70 11.90 -1.15 -4.40
C SER A 70 11.42 -0.62 -5.75
N ALA A 71 10.12 -0.36 -5.92
CA ALA A 71 9.61 0.23 -7.15
C ALA A 71 9.96 1.72 -7.26
N TYR A 72 9.86 2.47 -6.15
CA TYR A 72 10.26 3.87 -6.12
C TYR A 72 11.69 4.07 -6.62
N PHE A 73 12.62 3.21 -6.19
CA PHE A 73 13.98 3.19 -6.67
C PHE A 73 14.08 2.77 -8.15
N SER A 74 13.42 1.67 -8.54
CA SER A 74 13.52 1.11 -9.90
C SER A 74 12.97 2.05 -10.97
N PHE A 75 11.92 2.81 -10.66
CA PHE A 75 11.37 3.85 -11.54
C PHE A 75 12.08 5.20 -11.39
N LYS A 76 13.14 5.27 -10.59
CA LYS A 76 13.97 6.46 -10.37
C LYS A 76 13.21 7.67 -9.81
N PHE A 77 12.07 7.46 -9.16
CA PHE A 77 11.27 8.57 -8.61
C PHE A 77 12.01 9.35 -7.54
N HIS A 78 13.03 8.76 -6.92
CA HIS A 78 13.90 9.41 -5.96
C HIS A 78 14.79 10.54 -6.54
N GLU A 79 14.94 10.60 -7.87
CA GLU A 79 15.69 11.68 -8.52
C GLU A 79 14.90 13.00 -8.45
N PRO A 80 13.65 13.10 -8.99
CA PRO A 80 12.84 14.30 -8.88
C PRO A 80 12.19 14.49 -7.49
N ALA A 81 11.99 13.43 -6.71
CA ALA A 81 11.31 13.47 -5.40
C ALA A 81 12.13 12.71 -4.33
N PRO A 82 13.19 13.34 -3.81
CA PRO A 82 14.21 12.65 -2.99
C PRO A 82 13.81 12.43 -1.53
N PHE A 83 12.69 12.99 -1.04
CA PHE A 83 12.27 12.84 0.35
C PHE A 83 11.32 11.66 0.49
N TYR A 84 11.82 10.54 0.99
CA TYR A 84 11.06 9.30 1.08
C TYR A 84 10.69 8.98 2.53
N THR A 85 9.40 9.04 2.85
CA THR A 85 8.86 8.84 4.20
C THR A 85 8.09 7.53 4.27
N GLN A 86 8.51 6.63 5.18
CA GLN A 86 7.79 5.41 5.52
C GLN A 86 6.66 5.76 6.50
N ILE A 87 5.42 5.53 6.11
CA ILE A 87 4.24 5.92 6.89
C ILE A 87 3.85 4.81 7.88
N GLY A 88 3.76 3.57 7.43
CA GLY A 88 3.57 2.42 8.31
C GLY A 88 2.12 2.10 8.66
N PHE A 89 1.13 2.59 7.89
CA PHE A 89 -0.26 2.16 7.97
C PHE A 89 -1.02 2.50 6.68
N GLY A 90 -2.05 1.74 6.36
CA GLY A 90 -3.15 2.14 5.51
C GLY A 90 -3.03 1.95 4.01
N ALA A 91 -1.86 1.89 3.41
CA ALA A 91 -1.79 1.73 1.97
C ALA A 91 -2.09 0.31 1.50
N MET A 92 -2.93 0.21 0.52
CA MET A 92 -3.20 -1.02 -0.18
C MET A 92 -2.11 -1.35 -1.19
N GLY A 93 -1.50 -2.46 -1.08
CA GLY A 93 -0.50 -2.83 -2.08
C GLY A 93 0.00 -4.24 -1.90
N GLY A 94 -0.57 -4.93 -0.96
CA GLY A 94 0.01 -6.13 -0.45
C GLY A 94 -0.49 -7.45 -0.99
N ALA A 95 -1.68 -7.52 -1.50
CA ALA A 95 -2.21 -8.78 -1.99
C ALA A 95 -1.72 -9.06 -3.41
N VAL A 96 -0.59 -9.71 -3.53
CA VAL A 96 -0.22 -10.37 -4.78
C VAL A 96 -0.97 -11.68 -4.83
N VAL A 97 -1.97 -11.76 -5.69
CA VAL A 97 -2.78 -12.97 -5.87
C VAL A 97 -2.58 -13.52 -7.28
N VAL A 98 -2.48 -14.82 -7.39
CA VAL A 98 -2.54 -15.52 -8.68
C VAL A 98 -3.94 -16.06 -8.83
N THR A 99 -4.68 -15.56 -9.81
CA THR A 99 -6.05 -15.97 -10.08
C THR A 99 -6.12 -16.83 -11.32
N ALA A 100 -6.99 -17.84 -11.30
CA ALA A 100 -7.28 -18.66 -12.44
C ALA A 100 -8.79 -18.57 -12.78
N ASN A 101 -9.12 -18.59 -14.07
CA ASN A 101 -10.50 -18.72 -14.48
C ASN A 101 -11.05 -20.10 -14.07
N ASP A 102 -12.05 -20.12 -13.22
CA ASP A 102 -12.61 -21.34 -12.62
C ASP A 102 -12.99 -22.40 -13.66
N LYS A 103 -13.72 -22.00 -14.73
CA LYS A 103 -14.14 -22.91 -15.80
C LYS A 103 -12.96 -23.53 -16.56
N ARG A 104 -11.85 -22.80 -16.70
CA ARG A 104 -10.64 -23.32 -17.34
C ARG A 104 -9.84 -24.20 -16.39
N PHE A 105 -9.71 -23.80 -15.15
CA PHE A 105 -9.01 -24.57 -14.12
C PHE A 105 -9.65 -25.94 -13.91
N ASN A 106 -10.98 -25.99 -13.79
CA ASN A 106 -11.72 -27.23 -13.58
C ASN A 106 -11.74 -28.18 -14.82
N LYS A 107 -11.30 -27.70 -16.00
CA LYS A 107 -11.10 -28.56 -17.17
C LYS A 107 -9.72 -29.23 -17.23
N LEU A 108 -8.79 -28.82 -16.38
CA LEU A 108 -7.48 -29.45 -16.29
C LEU A 108 -7.63 -30.86 -15.65
N PRO A 109 -6.75 -31.80 -16.02
CA PRO A 109 -6.65 -33.07 -15.30
C PRO A 109 -6.44 -32.83 -13.80
N LEU A 110 -7.04 -33.70 -12.95
CA LEU A 110 -6.99 -33.54 -11.49
C LEU A 110 -5.54 -33.47 -10.97
N GLU A 111 -4.66 -34.26 -11.53
CA GLU A 111 -3.23 -34.24 -11.21
C GLU A 111 -2.61 -32.86 -11.42
N ILE A 112 -2.93 -32.19 -12.54
CA ILE A 112 -2.43 -30.83 -12.83
C ILE A 112 -3.02 -29.80 -11.87
N GLN A 113 -4.32 -29.92 -11.53
CA GLN A 113 -4.94 -29.04 -10.52
C GLN A 113 -4.24 -29.18 -9.17
N THR A 114 -3.89 -30.40 -8.76
CA THR A 114 -3.19 -30.68 -7.51
C THR A 114 -1.79 -30.07 -7.52
N ILE A 115 -1.01 -30.29 -8.58
CA ILE A 115 0.32 -29.69 -8.73
C ILE A 115 0.26 -28.15 -8.64
N ILE A 116 -0.69 -27.52 -9.33
CA ILE A 116 -0.84 -26.07 -9.29
C ILE A 116 -1.10 -25.59 -7.86
N LYS A 117 -1.96 -26.27 -7.10
CA LYS A 117 -2.26 -25.91 -5.70
C LYS A 117 -1.05 -26.09 -4.79
N GLU A 118 -0.31 -27.17 -4.93
CA GLU A 118 0.92 -27.44 -4.15
C GLU A 118 1.99 -26.37 -4.43
N VAL A 119 2.26 -26.09 -5.69
CA VAL A 119 3.21 -25.05 -6.10
C VAL A 119 2.76 -23.66 -5.62
N ALA A 120 1.46 -23.37 -5.61
CA ALA A 120 0.95 -22.10 -5.10
C ALA A 120 1.24 -21.92 -3.61
N LEU A 121 1.13 -22.98 -2.78
CA LEU A 121 1.47 -22.94 -1.37
C LEU A 121 2.98 -22.74 -1.12
N GLU A 122 3.83 -23.35 -1.95
CA GLU A 122 5.28 -23.10 -1.89
C GLU A 122 5.62 -21.66 -2.31
N TYR A 123 4.99 -21.19 -3.40
CA TYR A 123 5.18 -19.85 -3.91
C TYR A 123 4.78 -18.78 -2.90
N GLU A 124 3.70 -18.96 -2.16
CA GLU A 124 3.26 -18.03 -1.12
C GLU A 124 4.38 -17.74 -0.11
N LYS A 125 5.05 -18.79 0.39
CA LYS A 125 6.18 -18.65 1.33
C LYS A 125 7.39 -17.96 0.73
N LEU A 126 7.72 -18.31 -0.51
CA LEU A 126 8.85 -17.71 -1.24
C LEU A 126 8.58 -16.25 -1.59
N ALA A 127 7.36 -15.95 -2.04
CA ALA A 127 6.95 -14.59 -2.39
C ALA A 127 6.98 -13.66 -1.17
N ALA A 128 6.50 -14.09 -0.02
CA ALA A 128 6.56 -13.31 1.21
C ALA A 128 8.01 -12.91 1.55
N LYS A 129 8.92 -13.90 1.54
CA LYS A 129 10.34 -13.67 1.81
C LYS A 129 11.00 -12.74 0.76
N ASP A 130 10.66 -12.91 -0.51
CA ASP A 130 11.20 -12.07 -1.59
C ASP A 130 10.73 -10.62 -1.45
N LEU A 131 9.46 -10.43 -1.09
CA LEU A 131 8.89 -9.11 -0.85
C LEU A 131 9.57 -8.38 0.31
N ASP A 132 9.86 -9.07 1.42
CA ASP A 132 10.61 -8.51 2.54
C ASP A 132 12.02 -8.10 2.13
N ASN A 133 12.70 -8.97 1.39
CA ASN A 133 14.03 -8.68 0.87
C ASN A 133 14.04 -7.47 -0.10
N ARG A 134 13.03 -7.36 -0.95
CA ARG A 134 12.89 -6.21 -1.88
C ARG A 134 12.64 -4.91 -1.12
N GLN A 135 11.88 -4.97 -0.03
CA GLN A 135 11.66 -3.81 0.84
C GLN A 135 12.98 -3.30 1.44
N ILE A 136 13.73 -4.21 2.05
CA ILE A 136 15.03 -3.88 2.66
C ILE A 136 16.00 -3.32 1.62
N LYS A 137 16.20 -4.04 0.51
CA LYS A 137 17.09 -3.60 -0.57
C LYS A 137 16.65 -2.29 -1.21
N GLY A 138 15.34 -2.07 -1.36
CA GLY A 138 14.80 -0.82 -1.87
C GLY A 138 15.19 0.37 -1.00
N LEU A 139 15.00 0.26 0.31
CA LEU A 139 15.41 1.31 1.27
C LEU A 139 16.92 1.56 1.28
N GLU A 140 17.72 0.48 1.22
CA GLU A 140 19.18 0.61 1.12
C GLU A 140 19.62 1.34 -0.16
N ASN A 141 19.02 0.99 -1.28
CA ASN A 141 19.31 1.60 -2.57
C ASN A 141 18.92 3.07 -2.61
N LEU A 142 17.75 3.43 -2.06
CA LEU A 142 17.33 4.83 -1.93
C LEU A 142 18.32 5.63 -1.11
N LYS A 143 18.78 5.12 0.04
CA LYS A 143 19.80 5.78 0.86
C LYS A 143 21.15 5.93 0.13
N LYS A 144 21.58 4.88 -0.57
CA LYS A 144 22.82 4.90 -1.36
C LYS A 144 22.77 5.88 -2.54
N SER A 145 21.60 6.12 -3.11
CA SER A 145 21.40 7.10 -4.17
C SER A 145 21.27 8.55 -3.69
N GLY A 146 21.37 8.79 -2.38
CA GLY A 146 21.29 10.12 -1.79
C GLY A 146 19.90 10.60 -1.43
N ALA A 147 18.88 9.74 -1.53
CA ALA A 147 17.54 10.08 -1.07
C ALA A 147 17.48 10.16 0.47
N THR A 148 16.73 11.12 0.97
CA THR A 148 16.44 11.26 2.41
C THR A 148 15.35 10.27 2.80
N VAL A 149 15.74 9.19 3.46
CA VAL A 149 14.81 8.14 3.90
C VAL A 149 14.54 8.26 5.39
N ARG A 150 13.27 8.43 5.76
CA ARG A 150 12.85 8.52 7.17
C ARG A 150 11.62 7.67 7.46
N LYS A 151 11.36 7.43 8.74
CA LYS A 151 10.05 6.96 9.22
C LYS A 151 9.21 8.17 9.62
N LEU A 152 7.91 8.10 9.39
CA LEU A 152 6.99 9.10 9.87
C LEU A 152 7.02 9.13 11.40
N PRO A 153 7.14 10.30 12.06
CA PRO A 153 7.02 10.41 13.50
C PRO A 153 5.69 9.82 13.99
N GLU A 154 5.72 9.12 15.14
CA GLU A 154 4.55 8.39 15.63
C GLU A 154 3.35 9.31 15.89
N GLU A 155 3.59 10.52 16.37
CA GLU A 155 2.54 11.51 16.59
C GLU A 155 1.82 11.89 15.29
N VAL A 156 2.56 12.16 14.23
CA VAL A 156 2.02 12.49 12.90
C VAL A 156 1.31 11.28 12.29
N ARG A 157 1.89 10.09 12.46
CA ARG A 157 1.28 8.83 12.05
C ARG A 157 -0.07 8.61 12.73
N GLN A 158 -0.14 8.83 14.05
CA GLN A 158 -1.38 8.70 14.82
C GLN A 158 -2.43 9.71 14.39
N THR A 159 -2.02 10.96 14.12
CA THR A 159 -2.92 12.01 13.63
C THR A 159 -3.55 11.62 12.30
N TRP A 160 -2.75 11.14 11.35
CA TRP A 160 -3.26 10.65 10.06
C TRP A 160 -4.17 9.43 10.22
N ALA A 161 -3.77 8.47 11.05
CA ALA A 161 -4.59 7.29 11.31
C ALA A 161 -5.96 7.65 11.91
N ASN A 162 -5.99 8.62 12.83
CA ASN A 162 -7.25 9.11 13.41
C ASN A 162 -8.13 9.78 12.35
N SER A 163 -7.59 10.59 11.46
CA SER A 163 -8.36 11.23 10.38
C SER A 163 -8.95 10.20 9.41
N SER A 164 -8.22 9.13 9.12
CA SER A 164 -8.63 8.06 8.19
C SER A 164 -9.44 6.93 8.83
N GLY A 165 -9.82 7.06 10.11
CA GLY A 165 -10.48 5.98 10.87
C GLY A 165 -11.80 5.48 10.29
N GLY A 166 -12.51 6.31 9.54
CA GLY A 166 -13.75 5.94 8.83
C GLY A 166 -13.55 5.21 7.50
N PHE A 167 -12.38 5.34 6.90
CA PHE A 167 -12.12 4.84 5.54
C PHE A 167 -12.44 3.34 5.34
N PRO A 168 -12.02 2.41 6.21
CA PRO A 168 -12.36 1.00 6.04
C PRO A 168 -13.87 0.73 6.05
N ASN A 169 -14.62 1.39 6.94
CA ASN A 169 -16.07 1.27 6.97
C ASN A 169 -16.71 1.80 5.69
N ASP A 170 -16.27 2.95 5.18
CA ASP A 170 -16.80 3.54 3.97
C ASP A 170 -16.57 2.61 2.76
N MET A 171 -15.43 1.96 2.69
CA MET A 171 -15.13 0.94 1.68
C MET A 171 -16.04 -0.29 1.81
N ALA A 172 -16.28 -0.76 3.03
CA ALA A 172 -17.19 -1.88 3.28
C ALA A 172 -18.62 -1.53 2.85
N GLN A 173 -19.11 -0.33 3.20
CA GLN A 173 -20.46 0.12 2.82
C GLN A 173 -20.59 0.31 1.30
N GLU A 174 -19.55 0.78 0.62
CA GLU A 174 -19.58 0.85 -0.86
C GLU A 174 -19.64 -0.55 -1.49
N ALA A 175 -18.94 -1.53 -0.94
CA ALA A 175 -19.04 -2.92 -1.38
C ALA A 175 -20.45 -3.49 -1.12
N ASN A 176 -21.04 -3.22 0.05
CA ASN A 176 -22.41 -3.64 0.38
C ASN A 176 -23.43 -3.06 -0.62
N ARG A 177 -23.31 -1.78 -1.00
CA ARG A 177 -24.16 -1.14 -2.02
C ARG A 177 -24.07 -1.82 -3.39
N ARG A 178 -22.96 -2.49 -3.67
CA ARG A 178 -22.73 -3.28 -4.90
C ARG A 178 -23.11 -4.75 -4.75
N ASN A 179 -23.90 -5.11 -3.74
CA ASN A 179 -24.28 -6.48 -3.40
C ASN A 179 -23.10 -7.43 -3.15
N MET A 180 -22.01 -6.90 -2.61
CA MET A 180 -20.89 -7.69 -2.10
C MET A 180 -20.91 -7.67 -0.56
N PRO A 181 -20.51 -8.74 0.14
CA PRO A 181 -20.56 -8.79 1.59
C PRO A 181 -19.38 -8.00 2.21
N GLY A 182 -19.31 -6.69 1.96
CA GLY A 182 -18.18 -5.85 2.32
C GLY A 182 -17.90 -5.78 3.82
N SER A 183 -18.95 -5.58 4.62
CA SER A 183 -18.82 -5.54 6.09
C SER A 183 -18.37 -6.88 6.67
N GLU A 184 -18.91 -8.00 6.18
CA GLU A 184 -18.53 -9.34 6.63
C GLU A 184 -17.06 -9.64 6.29
N ILE A 185 -16.66 -9.37 5.06
CA ILE A 185 -15.27 -9.59 4.59
C ILE A 185 -14.30 -8.76 5.42
N LEU A 186 -14.60 -7.46 5.62
CA LEU A 186 -13.68 -6.59 6.34
C LEU A 186 -13.61 -6.93 7.83
N THR A 187 -14.73 -7.27 8.45
CA THR A 187 -14.75 -7.75 9.85
C THR A 187 -13.89 -9.00 10.01
N SER A 188 -14.09 -10.01 9.17
CA SER A 188 -13.28 -11.22 9.19
C SER A 188 -11.79 -10.94 8.97
N TYR A 189 -11.46 -10.01 8.06
CA TYR A 189 -10.07 -9.60 7.84
C TYR A 189 -9.44 -8.96 9.09
N LEU A 190 -10.15 -8.03 9.74
CA LEU A 190 -9.67 -7.37 10.95
C LEU A 190 -9.47 -8.37 12.10
N GLU A 191 -10.38 -9.35 12.26
CA GLU A 191 -10.24 -10.41 13.25
C GLU A 191 -9.01 -11.29 13.02
N GLU A 192 -8.70 -11.65 11.76
CA GLU A 192 -7.50 -12.41 11.43
C GLU A 192 -6.21 -11.59 11.65
N VAL A 193 -6.23 -10.30 11.36
CA VAL A 193 -5.10 -9.42 11.64
C VAL A 193 -4.88 -9.29 13.15
N ASP A 194 -5.93 -9.15 13.94
CA ASP A 194 -5.84 -9.11 15.41
C ASP A 194 -5.22 -10.42 15.97
N LYS A 195 -5.59 -11.58 15.42
CA LYS A 195 -4.97 -12.86 15.78
C LYS A 195 -3.48 -12.94 15.45
N SER A 196 -3.02 -12.19 14.45
CA SER A 196 -1.59 -12.11 14.10
C SER A 196 -0.76 -11.28 15.10
N GLY A 197 -1.42 -10.57 16.03
CA GLY A 197 -0.78 -9.69 17.00
C GLY A 197 -0.39 -8.33 16.43
N TYR A 198 -0.86 -7.99 15.23
CA TYR A 198 -0.63 -6.65 14.67
C TYR A 198 -1.48 -5.60 15.41
N ALA A 199 -0.84 -4.55 15.89
CA ALA A 199 -1.51 -3.45 16.55
C ALA A 199 -1.82 -2.33 15.54
N TRP A 200 -3.10 -2.15 15.22
CA TRP A 200 -3.53 -1.03 14.43
C TRP A 200 -3.36 0.30 15.20
N PRO A 201 -2.99 1.40 14.52
CA PRO A 201 -2.87 2.71 15.17
C PRO A 201 -4.21 3.23 15.70
N VAL A 202 -5.31 2.80 15.12
CA VAL A 202 -6.69 3.11 15.54
C VAL A 202 -7.56 1.86 15.51
N LYS A 203 -8.60 1.82 16.33
CA LYS A 203 -9.59 0.75 16.28
C LYS A 203 -10.63 1.08 15.20
N TYR A 204 -10.75 0.23 14.21
CA TYR A 204 -11.76 0.35 13.17
C TYR A 204 -13.10 -0.23 13.62
N ASN A 205 -14.19 0.50 13.37
CA ASN A 205 -15.56 0.07 13.64
C ASN A 205 -16.27 -0.15 12.30
N ILE A 206 -16.70 -1.38 12.04
CA ILE A 206 -17.38 -1.74 10.80
C ILE A 206 -18.86 -1.93 11.12
N THR A 207 -19.70 -1.17 10.42
CA THR A 207 -21.16 -1.31 10.53
C THR A 207 -21.65 -2.43 9.60
N PRO A 208 -22.67 -3.19 9.99
CA PRO A 208 -23.25 -4.26 9.19
C PRO A 208 -23.74 -3.81 7.81
#